data_587be789b22f1f93414cd60e41a31d9b
#
_entry.id   587be789b22f1f93414cd60e41a31d9b
#
_cell.length_a   1.000
_cell.length_b   1.000
_cell.length_c   1.000
_cell.angle_alpha   90.00
_cell.angle_beta   90.00
_cell.angle_gamma   90.00
#
_symmetry.space_group_name_H-M   'P 1'
#
loop_
_entity.id
_entity.type
_entity.pdbx_description
1 polymer ?
#
loop_
_entity_poly.entity_id
_entity_poly.type
_entity_poly.pdbx_seq_one_letter_code
_entity_poly.pdbx_strand_id
1 'polypeptide(L)'
;NKNIKELGLNIDNVEWGCYYHTNTAHPHIHAFIFEKSPTRTDYHIKKITFKPIKSNIIRTMNINSELYLKRDNVKKEIIDTLKEMGLDAGKYSNSNNSKKLFANDKEINRTFKKLEKIIPKTGSMKYNSANIMPYRQEIDKLVDKLLEKDDVKMLYKKYREMLEKEKEMFDNRYFSKEESKEQNKSIENKEKELHDRVANMILQNIKCYREDVEEYEQEQEDELYIDNTSE
;
A
#
# COMPACT_ATOMS: atom_id res chain seq x y z
N ASN A 1 -4.92 20.45 -12.96
CA ASN A 1 -5.00 21.34 -11.79
C ASN A 1 -3.78 21.23 -10.86
N LYS A 2 -3.21 20.03 -10.67
CA LYS A 2 -2.05 19.81 -9.81
C LYS A 2 -0.80 20.51 -10.36
N ASN A 3 -0.55 20.43 -11.67
CA ASN A 3 0.59 21.06 -12.32
C ASN A 3 0.57 22.60 -12.25
N ILE A 4 -0.61 23.20 -12.28
CA ILE A 4 -0.79 24.66 -12.14
C ILE A 4 -0.41 25.12 -10.73
N LYS A 5 -0.80 24.34 -9.71
CA LYS A 5 -0.40 24.59 -8.31
C LYS A 5 1.13 24.48 -8.11
N GLU A 6 1.77 23.50 -8.76
CA GLU A 6 3.23 23.34 -8.70
C GLU A 6 3.96 24.54 -9.30
N LEU A 7 3.37 25.22 -10.29
CA LEU A 7 3.87 26.47 -10.84
C LEU A 7 3.62 27.69 -9.92
N GLY A 8 2.92 27.50 -8.79
CA GLY A 8 2.54 28.56 -7.88
C GLY A 8 1.45 29.48 -8.46
N LEU A 9 0.65 28.97 -9.40
CA LEU A 9 -0.40 29.72 -10.09
C LEU A 9 -1.78 29.39 -9.50
N ASN A 10 -2.68 30.40 -9.49
CA ASN A 10 -4.07 30.20 -9.18
C ASN A 10 -4.82 29.74 -10.43
N ILE A 11 -5.48 28.57 -10.36
CA ILE A 11 -6.19 27.98 -11.49
C ILE A 11 -7.30 28.88 -12.06
N ASP A 12 -7.96 29.64 -11.22
CA ASP A 12 -9.06 30.53 -11.61
C ASP A 12 -8.58 31.77 -12.37
N ASN A 13 -7.28 32.11 -12.20
CA ASN A 13 -6.62 33.25 -12.82
C ASN A 13 -5.73 32.89 -14.01
N VAL A 14 -5.75 31.63 -14.49
CA VAL A 14 -4.89 31.23 -15.61
C VAL A 14 -5.68 30.79 -16.82
N GLU A 15 -5.09 31.04 -18.00
CA GLU A 15 -5.42 30.34 -19.23
C GLU A 15 -4.25 29.51 -19.68
N TRP A 16 -4.55 28.38 -20.28
CA TRP A 16 -3.55 27.47 -20.80
C TRP A 16 -4.05 26.77 -22.08
N GLY A 17 -3.13 26.36 -22.89
CA GLY A 17 -3.42 25.57 -24.07
C GLY A 17 -2.20 24.75 -24.48
N CYS A 18 -2.39 23.85 -25.43
CA CYS A 18 -1.30 23.08 -26.00
C CYS A 18 -1.56 22.82 -27.48
N TYR A 19 -0.47 22.67 -28.21
CA TYR A 19 -0.45 22.27 -29.56
C TYR A 19 0.38 20.99 -29.70
N TYR A 20 -0.07 19.97 -30.45
CA TYR A 20 0.67 18.77 -30.78
C TYR A 20 1.36 18.93 -32.14
N HIS A 21 2.69 18.89 -32.13
CA HIS A 21 3.51 18.94 -33.33
C HIS A 21 3.85 17.55 -33.83
N THR A 22 3.37 17.21 -35.04
CA THR A 22 3.57 15.90 -35.69
C THR A 22 4.52 15.93 -36.87
N ASN A 23 4.85 17.11 -37.37
CA ASN A 23 5.64 17.32 -38.58
C ASN A 23 7.16 17.41 -38.33
N THR A 24 7.63 16.83 -37.23
CA THR A 24 9.03 16.76 -36.84
C THR A 24 9.47 15.31 -36.63
N ALA A 25 10.77 15.05 -36.71
CA ALA A 25 11.34 13.73 -36.44
C ALA A 25 11.01 13.22 -35.01
N HIS A 26 10.70 14.16 -34.10
CA HIS A 26 10.32 13.87 -32.71
C HIS A 26 8.99 14.56 -32.39
N PRO A 27 7.85 13.89 -32.52
CA PRO A 27 6.57 14.44 -32.16
C PRO A 27 6.56 14.94 -30.72
N HIS A 28 6.10 16.18 -30.48
CA HIS A 28 6.12 16.80 -29.16
C HIS A 28 4.95 17.77 -28.97
N ILE A 29 4.71 18.15 -27.72
CA ILE A 29 3.66 19.08 -27.33
C ILE A 29 4.28 20.36 -26.85
N HIS A 30 3.87 21.49 -27.45
CA HIS A 30 4.09 22.82 -26.88
C HIS A 30 2.92 23.16 -25.97
N ALA A 31 3.21 23.50 -24.72
CA ALA A 31 2.21 23.99 -23.78
C ALA A 31 2.52 25.43 -23.41
N PHE A 32 1.48 26.25 -23.33
CA PHE A 32 1.57 27.61 -22.82
C PHE A 32 0.59 27.79 -21.66
N ILE A 33 0.95 28.68 -20.75
CA ILE A 33 0.15 29.06 -19.61
C ILE A 33 0.45 30.53 -19.27
N PHE A 34 -0.57 31.32 -19.01
CA PHE A 34 -0.44 32.71 -18.57
C PHE A 34 -1.54 33.10 -17.59
N GLU A 35 -1.25 34.07 -16.75
CA GLU A 35 -2.23 34.67 -15.83
C GLU A 35 -3.08 35.70 -16.56
N LYS A 36 -4.41 35.65 -16.42
CA LYS A 36 -5.35 36.64 -16.95
C LYS A 36 -5.12 38.01 -16.32
N SER A 37 -4.83 38.03 -15.02
CA SER A 37 -4.42 39.20 -14.25
C SER A 37 -3.09 38.89 -13.58
N PRO A 38 -1.98 39.47 -14.04
CA PRO A 38 -0.66 39.22 -13.48
C PRO A 38 -0.59 39.51 -11.98
N THR A 39 -0.23 38.49 -11.19
CA THR A 39 -0.11 38.60 -9.72
C THR A 39 1.33 38.63 -9.25
N ARG A 40 2.30 38.44 -10.18
CA ARG A 40 3.73 38.33 -9.89
C ARG A 40 4.55 39.32 -10.69
N THR A 41 5.64 39.76 -10.09
CA THR A 41 6.67 40.57 -10.74
C THR A 41 7.81 39.71 -11.32
N ASP A 42 8.04 38.52 -10.81
CA ASP A 42 9.01 37.54 -11.30
C ASP A 42 8.30 36.38 -12.02
N TYR A 43 8.56 36.28 -13.31
CA TYR A 43 7.99 35.28 -14.20
C TYR A 43 8.89 34.06 -14.40
N HIS A 44 10.05 34.01 -13.73
CA HIS A 44 10.98 32.90 -13.87
C HIS A 44 10.50 31.66 -13.13
N ILE A 45 10.33 30.59 -13.88
CA ILE A 45 10.02 29.28 -13.31
C ILE A 45 11.33 28.56 -12.98
N LYS A 46 11.55 28.26 -11.70
CA LYS A 46 12.75 27.53 -11.27
C LYS A 46 12.78 26.14 -11.87
N LYS A 47 13.94 25.66 -12.34
CA LYS A 47 14.08 24.30 -12.93
C LYS A 47 13.53 23.19 -12.03
N ILE A 48 13.67 23.33 -10.71
CA ILE A 48 13.17 22.37 -9.73
C ILE A 48 11.66 22.17 -9.83
N THR A 49 10.90 23.20 -10.23
CA THR A 49 9.44 23.16 -10.38
C THR A 49 8.99 22.21 -11.49
N PHE A 50 9.84 21.96 -12.50
CA PHE A 50 9.50 21.05 -13.58
C PHE A 50 9.55 19.56 -13.20
N LYS A 51 10.28 19.18 -12.14
CA LYS A 51 10.34 17.79 -11.65
C LYS A 51 8.95 17.23 -11.30
N PRO A 52 8.19 17.85 -10.38
CA PRO A 52 6.85 17.36 -10.02
C PRO A 52 5.86 17.45 -11.18
N ILE A 53 5.98 18.47 -12.06
CA ILE A 53 5.14 18.58 -13.26
C ILE A 53 5.37 17.39 -14.20
N LYS A 54 6.62 17.08 -14.51
CA LYS A 54 7.03 15.93 -15.32
C LYS A 54 6.48 14.62 -14.77
N SER A 55 6.69 14.39 -13.47
CA SER A 55 6.17 13.22 -12.77
C SER A 55 4.64 13.12 -12.83
N ASN A 56 3.93 14.25 -12.66
CA ASN A 56 2.48 14.29 -12.75
C ASN A 56 1.98 13.98 -14.17
N ILE A 57 2.64 14.50 -15.22
CA ILE A 57 2.28 14.23 -16.62
C ILE A 57 2.47 12.74 -16.92
N ILE A 58 3.65 12.20 -16.63
CA ILE A 58 3.96 10.80 -16.88
C ILE A 58 3.01 9.89 -16.10
N ARG A 59 2.76 10.20 -14.82
CA ARG A 59 1.80 9.46 -14.01
C ARG A 59 0.38 9.52 -14.61
N THR A 60 -0.05 10.66 -15.13
CA THR A 60 -1.37 10.80 -15.76
C THR A 60 -1.44 10.02 -17.08
N MET A 61 -0.40 10.05 -17.90
CA MET A 61 -0.30 9.26 -19.11
C MET A 61 -0.32 7.74 -18.84
N ASN A 62 0.29 7.35 -17.71
CA ASN A 62 0.43 5.94 -17.34
C ASN A 62 -0.70 5.41 -16.45
N ILE A 63 -1.49 6.26 -15.79
CA ILE A 63 -2.58 5.85 -14.89
C ILE A 63 -3.60 4.94 -15.58
N ASN A 64 -3.76 5.08 -16.89
CA ASN A 64 -4.60 4.25 -17.74
C ASN A 64 -3.80 3.18 -18.51
N SER A 65 -2.49 3.01 -18.22
CA SER A 65 -1.73 1.95 -18.86
C SER A 65 -2.20 0.60 -18.33
N GLU A 66 -2.37 -0.34 -19.22
CA GLU A 66 -2.79 -1.71 -18.91
C GLU A 66 -1.88 -2.37 -17.86
N LEU A 67 -0.59 -1.99 -17.83
CA LEU A 67 0.38 -2.49 -16.85
C LEU A 67 0.01 -2.11 -15.42
N TYR A 68 -0.38 -0.83 -15.18
CA TYR A 68 -0.73 -0.34 -13.83
C TYR A 68 -2.03 -0.98 -13.32
N LEU A 69 -3.03 -1.08 -14.20
CA LEU A 69 -4.29 -1.73 -13.86
C LEU A 69 -4.07 -3.21 -13.53
N LYS A 70 -3.28 -3.92 -14.33
CA LYS A 70 -2.92 -5.32 -14.08
C LYS A 70 -2.15 -5.49 -12.76
N ARG A 71 -1.17 -4.62 -12.50
CA ARG A 71 -0.41 -4.65 -11.24
C ARG A 71 -1.31 -4.44 -10.03
N ASP A 72 -2.18 -3.44 -10.08
CA ASP A 72 -3.07 -3.13 -8.95
C ASP A 72 -4.11 -4.24 -8.73
N ASN A 73 -4.57 -4.90 -9.80
CA ASN A 73 -5.41 -6.08 -9.71
C ASN A 73 -4.66 -7.25 -9.05
N VAL A 74 -3.43 -7.54 -9.47
CA VAL A 74 -2.62 -8.59 -8.83
C VAL A 74 -2.35 -8.28 -7.35
N LYS A 75 -2.07 -7.01 -7.01
CA LYS A 75 -1.94 -6.59 -5.60
C LYS A 75 -3.22 -6.87 -4.81
N LYS A 76 -4.37 -6.62 -5.41
CA LYS A 76 -5.67 -6.91 -4.80
C LYS A 76 -5.88 -8.41 -4.63
N GLU A 77 -5.60 -9.21 -5.66
CA GLU A 77 -5.68 -10.68 -5.61
C GLU A 77 -4.82 -11.25 -4.47
N ILE A 78 -3.58 -10.78 -4.29
CA ILE A 78 -2.71 -11.17 -3.16
C ILE A 78 -3.41 -10.93 -1.82
N ILE A 79 -3.96 -9.73 -1.64
CA ILE A 79 -4.63 -9.36 -0.37
C ILE A 79 -5.89 -10.21 -0.15
N ASP A 80 -6.68 -10.44 -1.19
CA ASP A 80 -7.91 -11.22 -1.09
C ASP A 80 -7.59 -12.72 -0.81
N THR A 81 -6.57 -13.30 -1.45
CA THR A 81 -6.07 -14.64 -1.14
C THR A 81 -5.61 -14.77 0.32
N LEU A 82 -4.84 -13.78 0.82
CA LEU A 82 -4.40 -13.78 2.22
C LEU A 82 -5.58 -13.70 3.20
N LYS A 83 -6.66 -12.99 2.86
CA LYS A 83 -7.88 -12.97 3.66
C LYS A 83 -8.59 -14.33 3.66
N GLU A 84 -8.66 -14.99 2.51
CA GLU A 84 -9.24 -16.33 2.38
C GLU A 84 -8.46 -17.37 3.21
N MET A 85 -7.14 -17.21 3.30
CA MET A 85 -6.26 -18.02 4.14
C MET A 85 -6.45 -17.78 5.66
N GLY A 86 -7.18 -16.73 6.04
CA GLY A 86 -7.48 -16.42 7.45
C GLY A 86 -7.03 -15.05 7.95
N LEU A 87 -6.43 -14.19 7.11
CA LEU A 87 -6.10 -12.81 7.48
C LEU A 87 -7.26 -11.84 7.25
N ASP A 88 -8.46 -12.21 7.65
CA ASP A 88 -9.66 -11.36 7.54
C ASP A 88 -10.21 -11.01 8.92
N ALA A 89 -9.72 -9.91 9.49
CA ALA A 89 -10.15 -9.41 10.80
C ALA A 89 -11.66 -9.09 10.86
N GLY A 90 -12.33 -8.87 9.73
CA GLY A 90 -13.77 -8.60 9.68
C GLY A 90 -14.66 -9.83 9.85
N LYS A 91 -14.10 -11.04 9.82
CA LYS A 91 -14.85 -12.31 9.98
C LYS A 91 -14.86 -12.84 11.39
N TYR A 92 -14.13 -12.22 12.31
CA TYR A 92 -13.99 -12.69 13.69
C TYR A 92 -15.15 -12.29 14.61
N SER A 93 -16.11 -11.49 14.17
CA SER A 93 -17.24 -11.05 15.01
C SER A 93 -18.26 -12.14 15.39
N ASN A 94 -17.92 -13.43 15.18
CA ASN A 94 -18.72 -14.57 15.63
C ASN A 94 -17.81 -15.60 16.28
N SER A 95 -18.00 -15.87 17.55
CA SER A 95 -17.24 -16.69 18.49
C SER A 95 -16.72 -18.08 18.05
N ASN A 96 -17.13 -18.57 16.88
CA ASN A 96 -16.67 -19.83 16.31
C ASN A 96 -15.52 -19.71 15.28
N ASN A 97 -15.11 -18.51 14.91
CA ASN A 97 -14.15 -18.29 13.83
C ASN A 97 -12.70 -18.10 14.29
N SER A 98 -12.45 -17.71 15.54
CA SER A 98 -11.10 -17.62 16.13
C SER A 98 -10.34 -18.95 16.09
N LYS A 99 -11.07 -20.08 16.12
CA LYS A 99 -10.50 -21.44 15.99
C LYS A 99 -10.05 -21.80 14.57
N LYS A 100 -10.43 -21.01 13.54
CA LYS A 100 -10.14 -21.30 12.12
C LYS A 100 -8.95 -20.51 11.54
N LEU A 101 -8.28 -19.67 12.35
CA LEU A 101 -7.11 -18.91 11.90
C LEU A 101 -6.04 -19.89 11.41
N PHE A 102 -5.72 -19.86 10.13
CA PHE A 102 -4.74 -20.76 9.51
C PHE A 102 -4.98 -22.24 9.86
N ALA A 103 -6.25 -22.69 9.92
CA ALA A 103 -6.61 -24.04 10.35
C ALA A 103 -5.87 -25.14 9.56
N ASN A 104 -5.53 -24.84 8.30
CA ASN A 104 -4.85 -25.76 7.40
C ASN A 104 -3.32 -25.65 7.43
N ASP A 105 -2.73 -24.66 8.17
CA ASP A 105 -1.29 -24.46 8.23
C ASP A 105 -0.79 -24.35 9.68
N LYS A 106 -0.34 -25.51 10.18
CA LYS A 106 0.16 -25.62 11.57
C LYS A 106 1.37 -24.72 11.85
N GLU A 107 2.23 -24.47 10.85
CA GLU A 107 3.43 -23.69 11.03
C GLU A 107 3.11 -22.19 11.11
N ILE A 108 2.27 -21.70 10.20
CA ILE A 108 1.78 -20.32 10.23
C ILE A 108 1.02 -20.05 11.52
N ASN A 109 0.11 -20.95 11.90
CA ASN A 109 -0.66 -20.84 13.15
C ASN A 109 0.26 -20.78 14.39
N ARG A 110 1.29 -21.63 14.44
CA ARG A 110 2.27 -21.60 15.53
C ARG A 110 3.03 -20.27 15.58
N THR A 111 3.44 -19.75 14.44
CA THR A 111 4.16 -18.47 14.34
C THR A 111 3.25 -17.31 14.74
N PHE A 112 2.00 -17.31 14.29
CA PHE A 112 0.99 -16.32 14.66
C PHE A 112 0.74 -16.30 16.18
N LYS A 113 0.50 -17.45 16.80
CA LYS A 113 0.30 -17.57 18.27
C LYS A 113 1.54 -17.15 19.07
N LYS A 114 2.75 -17.35 18.53
CA LYS A 114 3.97 -16.85 19.15
C LYS A 114 4.01 -15.33 19.11
N LEU A 115 3.68 -14.72 17.96
CA LEU A 115 3.60 -13.27 17.80
C LEU A 115 2.52 -12.66 18.72
N GLU A 116 1.35 -13.28 18.77
CA GLU A 116 0.27 -12.86 19.66
C GLU A 116 0.74 -12.69 21.10
N LYS A 117 1.56 -13.62 21.62
CA LYS A 117 2.06 -13.58 23.00
C LYS A 117 3.10 -12.51 23.26
N ILE A 118 3.92 -12.14 22.27
CA ILE A 118 5.04 -11.20 22.45
C ILE A 118 4.67 -9.75 22.13
N ILE A 119 3.69 -9.52 21.24
CA ILE A 119 3.26 -8.17 20.87
C ILE A 119 2.51 -7.50 22.03
N PRO A 120 2.77 -6.22 22.35
CA PRO A 120 2.10 -5.50 23.44
C PRO A 120 0.56 -5.51 23.28
N LYS A 121 -0.16 -5.68 24.37
CA LYS A 121 -1.64 -5.61 24.39
C LYS A 121 -2.16 -4.17 24.26
N THR A 122 -1.36 -3.18 24.63
CA THR A 122 -1.75 -1.76 24.67
C THR A 122 -0.89 -0.93 23.71
N GLY A 123 -1.41 0.24 23.32
CA GLY A 123 -0.71 1.16 22.44
C GLY A 123 -1.06 0.95 20.96
N SER A 124 -0.33 1.62 20.08
CA SER A 124 -0.59 1.56 18.64
C SER A 124 -0.18 0.22 18.02
N MET A 125 -1.12 -0.48 17.40
CA MET A 125 -0.93 -1.75 16.67
C MET A 125 -0.59 -1.53 15.19
N LYS A 126 -0.07 -0.36 14.80
CA LYS A 126 0.38 -0.10 13.42
C LYS A 126 1.83 -0.56 13.25
N TYR A 127 2.14 -1.27 12.17
CA TYR A 127 3.46 -1.82 11.87
C TYR A 127 4.59 -0.78 11.96
N ASN A 128 4.34 0.45 11.50
CA ASN A 128 5.30 1.54 11.53
C ASN A 128 5.30 2.37 12.85
N SER A 129 4.59 1.93 13.90
CA SER A 129 4.60 2.60 15.20
C SER A 129 5.81 2.23 16.04
N ALA A 130 6.24 3.13 16.93
CA ALA A 130 7.33 2.89 17.88
C ALA A 130 7.04 1.68 18.78
N ASN A 131 5.77 1.45 19.13
CA ASN A 131 5.32 0.34 19.95
C ASN A 131 5.59 -1.03 19.30
N ILE A 132 5.52 -1.12 17.98
CA ILE A 132 5.71 -2.37 17.20
C ILE A 132 7.15 -2.53 16.69
N MET A 133 7.93 -1.45 16.69
CA MET A 133 9.31 -1.46 16.15
C MET A 133 10.19 -2.60 16.70
N PRO A 134 10.18 -2.95 18.02
CA PRO A 134 11.00 -4.04 18.55
C PRO A 134 10.63 -5.42 18.00
N TYR A 135 9.42 -5.59 17.49
CA TYR A 135 8.85 -6.88 17.06
C TYR A 135 8.82 -7.06 15.54
N ARG A 136 9.27 -6.06 14.78
CA ARG A 136 9.22 -6.08 13.30
C ARG A 136 9.87 -7.31 12.71
N GLN A 137 11.04 -7.69 13.20
CA GLN A 137 11.75 -8.84 12.66
C GLN A 137 10.94 -10.14 12.72
N GLU A 138 10.17 -10.33 13.79
CA GLU A 138 9.32 -11.54 13.92
C GLU A 138 8.06 -11.43 13.06
N ILE A 139 7.52 -10.22 12.89
CA ILE A 139 6.39 -9.95 12.00
C ILE A 139 6.81 -10.19 10.55
N ASP A 140 7.98 -9.67 10.13
CA ASP A 140 8.52 -9.80 8.78
C ASP A 140 8.70 -11.28 8.41
N LYS A 141 9.22 -12.10 9.33
CA LYS A 141 9.30 -13.57 9.13
C LYS A 141 7.95 -14.21 8.82
N LEU A 142 6.87 -13.72 9.44
CA LEU A 142 5.54 -14.24 9.13
C LEU A 142 5.00 -13.69 7.81
N VAL A 143 5.28 -12.42 7.50
CA VAL A 143 4.94 -11.83 6.19
C VAL A 143 5.62 -12.63 5.07
N ASP A 144 6.92 -12.87 5.18
CA ASP A 144 7.69 -13.63 4.18
C ASP A 144 7.11 -15.04 3.98
N LYS A 145 6.83 -15.75 5.09
CA LYS A 145 6.19 -17.06 5.01
C LYS A 145 4.83 -17.05 4.31
N LEU A 146 4.02 -16.03 4.54
CA LEU A 146 2.71 -15.88 3.89
C LEU A 146 2.85 -15.58 2.40
N LEU A 147 3.81 -14.73 2.02
CA LEU A 147 4.07 -14.40 0.61
C LEU A 147 4.74 -15.56 -0.16
N GLU A 148 5.38 -16.49 0.54
CA GLU A 148 5.99 -17.71 -0.04
C GLU A 148 5.03 -18.90 -0.15
N LYS A 149 3.78 -18.80 0.36
CA LYS A 149 2.78 -19.85 0.20
C LYS A 149 2.39 -20.03 -1.26
N ASP A 150 2.19 -21.27 -1.67
CA ASP A 150 1.95 -21.64 -3.07
C ASP A 150 0.83 -20.82 -3.70
N ASP A 151 -0.27 -20.60 -2.97
CA ASP A 151 -1.42 -19.83 -3.43
C ASP A 151 -1.08 -18.33 -3.68
N VAL A 152 -0.12 -17.77 -2.94
CA VAL A 152 0.27 -16.35 -2.99
C VAL A 152 1.54 -16.15 -3.80
N LYS A 153 2.48 -17.10 -3.74
CA LYS A 153 3.82 -17.01 -4.33
C LYS A 153 3.81 -16.67 -5.82
N MET A 154 2.93 -17.30 -6.58
CA MET A 154 2.82 -17.02 -8.01
C MET A 154 2.31 -15.60 -8.28
N LEU A 155 1.34 -15.13 -7.50
CA LEU A 155 0.81 -13.77 -7.60
C LEU A 155 1.86 -12.75 -7.18
N TYR A 156 2.61 -13.02 -6.10
CA TYR A 156 3.68 -12.15 -5.62
C TYR A 156 4.82 -12.06 -6.64
N LYS A 157 5.22 -13.18 -7.24
CA LYS A 157 6.20 -13.18 -8.34
C LYS A 157 5.72 -12.33 -9.52
N LYS A 158 4.47 -12.52 -9.95
CA LYS A 158 3.86 -11.72 -11.03
C LYS A 158 3.81 -10.22 -10.69
N TYR A 159 3.51 -9.88 -9.43
CA TYR A 159 3.54 -8.50 -8.95
C TYR A 159 4.93 -7.88 -9.07
N ARG A 160 5.98 -8.59 -8.62
CA ARG A 160 7.37 -8.14 -8.74
C ARG A 160 7.82 -7.97 -10.19
N GLU A 161 7.48 -8.92 -11.08
CA GLU A 161 7.76 -8.80 -12.51
C GLU A 161 7.12 -7.55 -13.13
N MET A 162 5.93 -7.18 -12.66
CA MET A 162 5.27 -5.95 -13.12
C MET A 162 5.96 -4.69 -12.60
N LEU A 163 6.47 -4.71 -11.36
CA LEU A 163 7.28 -3.61 -10.81
C LEU A 163 8.60 -3.45 -11.57
N GLU A 164 9.28 -4.53 -11.94
CA GLU A 164 10.49 -4.45 -12.76
C GLU A 164 10.20 -3.90 -14.16
N LYS A 165 9.11 -4.31 -14.81
CA LYS A 165 8.69 -3.73 -16.10
C LYS A 165 8.38 -2.23 -15.97
N GLU A 166 7.75 -1.82 -14.85
CA GLU A 166 7.51 -0.40 -14.56
C GLU A 166 8.84 0.35 -14.44
N LYS A 167 9.84 -0.23 -13.78
CA LYS A 167 11.19 0.31 -13.62
C LYS A 167 11.89 0.48 -14.98
N GLU A 168 11.90 -0.56 -15.80
CA GLU A 168 12.46 -0.53 -17.17
C GLU A 168 11.81 0.54 -18.06
N MET A 169 10.51 0.76 -17.93
CA MET A 169 9.80 1.81 -18.67
C MET A 169 10.29 3.21 -18.27
N PHE A 170 10.65 3.42 -17.00
CA PHE A 170 11.20 4.70 -16.54
C PHE A 170 12.67 4.87 -16.91
N ASP A 171 13.50 3.84 -16.79
CA ASP A 171 14.92 3.91 -17.09
C ASP A 171 15.20 4.19 -18.57
N ASN A 172 14.37 3.67 -19.47
CA ASN A 172 14.65 3.69 -20.91
C ASN A 172 14.06 4.89 -21.68
N ARG A 173 13.16 5.72 -21.10
CA ARG A 173 12.35 6.60 -21.96
C ARG A 173 12.22 8.07 -21.58
N TYR A 174 12.36 8.48 -20.32
CA TYR A 174 11.84 9.79 -19.95
C TYR A 174 12.68 10.63 -18.99
N PHE A 175 13.75 10.09 -18.38
CA PHE A 175 14.45 10.74 -17.28
C PHE A 175 15.97 10.80 -17.43
N SER A 176 16.58 11.81 -16.83
CA SER A 176 18.01 11.79 -16.53
C SER A 176 18.35 10.69 -15.53
N LYS A 177 19.62 10.31 -15.39
CA LYS A 177 20.07 9.27 -14.45
C LYS A 177 19.64 9.54 -13.00
N GLU A 178 19.59 10.82 -12.59
CA GLU A 178 19.16 11.21 -11.25
C GLU A 178 17.65 11.05 -11.07
N GLU A 179 16.86 11.43 -12.07
CA GLU A 179 15.40 11.30 -12.05
C GLU A 179 14.99 9.83 -12.07
N SER A 180 15.68 8.97 -12.81
CA SER A 180 15.48 7.52 -12.80
C SER A 180 15.70 6.91 -11.42
N LYS A 181 16.73 7.34 -10.68
CA LYS A 181 16.96 6.87 -9.31
C LYS A 181 15.81 7.18 -8.36
N GLU A 182 15.23 8.39 -8.46
CA GLU A 182 14.08 8.76 -7.62
C GLU A 182 12.83 7.91 -7.95
N GLN A 183 12.59 7.63 -9.24
CA GLN A 183 11.47 6.79 -9.66
C GLN A 183 11.68 5.33 -9.25
N ASN A 184 12.89 4.81 -9.39
CA ASN A 184 13.23 3.45 -8.95
C ASN A 184 12.99 3.30 -7.44
N LYS A 185 13.39 4.29 -6.63
CA LYS A 185 13.05 4.32 -5.20
C LYS A 185 11.53 4.34 -4.95
N SER A 186 10.76 5.04 -5.79
CA SER A 186 9.30 5.02 -5.70
C SER A 186 8.71 3.63 -6.00
N ILE A 187 9.30 2.89 -6.93
CA ILE A 187 8.87 1.52 -7.26
C ILE A 187 9.24 0.54 -6.15
N GLU A 188 10.45 0.62 -5.61
CA GLU A 188 10.90 -0.14 -4.45
C GLU A 188 9.97 0.10 -3.23
N ASN A 189 9.52 1.33 -3.04
CA ASN A 189 8.53 1.65 -2.00
C ASN A 189 7.19 0.94 -2.19
N LYS A 190 6.78 0.56 -3.41
CA LYS A 190 5.52 -0.17 -3.65
C LYS A 190 5.59 -1.62 -3.14
N GLU A 191 6.72 -2.28 -3.29
CA GLU A 191 6.93 -3.62 -2.70
C GLU A 191 6.87 -3.53 -1.18
N LYS A 192 7.55 -2.53 -0.60
CA LYS A 192 7.48 -2.24 0.83
C LYS A 192 6.06 -1.90 1.29
N GLU A 193 5.30 -1.13 0.53
CA GLU A 193 3.89 -0.83 0.84
C GLU A 193 3.02 -2.09 0.91
N LEU A 194 3.24 -3.06 0.02
CA LEU A 194 2.54 -4.36 0.08
C LEU A 194 2.94 -5.11 1.34
N HIS A 195 4.23 -5.19 1.64
CA HIS A 195 4.76 -5.83 2.85
C HIS A 195 4.18 -5.19 4.12
N ASP A 196 4.25 -3.86 4.25
CA ASP A 196 3.69 -3.10 5.38
C ASP A 196 2.17 -3.34 5.52
N ARG A 197 1.45 -3.49 4.40
CA ARG A 197 0.03 -3.80 4.40
C ARG A 197 -0.26 -5.19 4.95
N VAL A 198 0.49 -6.20 4.54
CA VAL A 198 0.36 -7.57 5.05
C VAL A 198 0.71 -7.62 6.55
N ALA A 199 1.77 -6.93 6.96
CA ALA A 199 2.15 -6.80 8.36
C ALA A 199 1.04 -6.16 9.20
N ASN A 200 0.40 -5.09 8.71
CA ASN A 200 -0.75 -4.48 9.39
C ASN A 200 -1.97 -5.41 9.44
N MET A 201 -2.19 -6.25 8.42
CA MET A 201 -3.26 -7.27 8.46
C MET A 201 -2.98 -8.29 9.57
N ILE A 202 -1.75 -8.77 9.72
CA ILE A 202 -1.35 -9.67 10.82
C ILE A 202 -1.65 -9.02 12.17
N LEU A 203 -1.21 -7.78 12.37
CA LEU A 203 -1.41 -7.05 13.63
C LEU A 203 -2.89 -6.83 13.94
N GLN A 204 -3.69 -6.49 12.93
CA GLN A 204 -5.13 -6.34 13.10
C GLN A 204 -5.79 -7.68 13.48
N ASN A 205 -5.35 -8.78 12.87
CA ASN A 205 -5.86 -10.11 13.22
C ASN A 205 -5.45 -10.54 14.63
N ILE A 206 -4.24 -10.19 15.09
CA ILE A 206 -3.84 -10.42 16.49
C ILE A 206 -4.75 -9.66 17.45
N LYS A 207 -5.09 -8.41 17.13
CA LYS A 207 -6.00 -7.60 17.94
C LYS A 207 -7.38 -8.25 18.04
N CYS A 208 -8.00 -8.58 16.90
CA CYS A 208 -9.33 -9.20 16.88
C CYS A 208 -9.33 -10.59 17.55
N TYR A 209 -8.27 -11.39 17.38
CA TYR A 209 -8.14 -12.68 18.05
C TYR A 209 -8.16 -12.54 19.58
N ARG A 210 -7.52 -11.50 20.14
CA ARG A 210 -7.51 -11.24 21.58
C ARG A 210 -8.88 -10.78 22.08
N GLU A 211 -9.55 -9.92 21.31
CA GLU A 211 -10.91 -9.47 21.61
C GLU A 211 -11.89 -10.66 21.67
N ASP A 212 -11.83 -11.57 20.69
CA ASP A 212 -12.66 -12.78 20.66
C ASP A 212 -12.38 -13.74 21.85
N VAL A 213 -11.11 -13.87 22.26
CA VAL A 213 -10.73 -14.72 23.41
C VAL A 213 -11.23 -14.11 24.71
N GLU A 214 -11.09 -12.80 24.89
CA GLU A 214 -11.57 -12.10 26.09
C GLU A 214 -13.11 -12.15 26.18
N GLU A 215 -13.85 -12.00 25.08
CA GLU A 215 -15.33 -12.19 25.06
C GLU A 215 -15.72 -13.60 25.46
N TYR A 216 -15.06 -14.63 24.91
CA TYR A 216 -15.37 -16.02 25.22
C TYR A 216 -15.09 -16.36 26.69
N GLU A 217 -14.01 -15.85 27.29
CA GLU A 217 -13.69 -16.05 28.71
C GLU A 217 -14.74 -15.39 29.60
N GLN A 218 -15.23 -14.19 29.26
CA GLN A 218 -16.31 -13.51 29.96
C GLN A 218 -17.63 -14.27 29.90
N GLU A 219 -18.03 -14.74 28.71
CA GLU A 219 -19.26 -15.55 28.56
C GLU A 219 -19.24 -16.80 29.43
N GLN A 220 -18.09 -17.49 29.55
CA GLN A 220 -17.94 -18.67 30.41
C GLN A 220 -18.01 -18.33 31.90
N GLU A 221 -17.45 -17.21 32.33
CA GLU A 221 -17.53 -16.74 33.71
C GLU A 221 -18.99 -16.36 34.08
N ASP A 222 -19.72 -15.72 33.18
CA ASP A 222 -21.11 -15.33 33.39
C ASP A 222 -22.04 -16.57 33.46
N GLU A 223 -21.83 -17.57 32.60
CA GLU A 223 -22.56 -18.86 32.66
C GLU A 223 -22.35 -19.59 34.00
N LEU A 224 -21.10 -19.64 34.46
CA LEU A 224 -20.76 -20.25 35.76
C LEU A 224 -21.36 -19.49 36.95
N TYR A 225 -21.51 -18.17 36.85
CA TYR A 225 -22.12 -17.34 37.90
C TYR A 225 -23.63 -17.58 37.98
N ILE A 226 -24.31 -17.73 36.86
CA ILE A 226 -25.75 -18.00 36.77
C ILE A 226 -26.07 -19.40 37.35
N ASP A 227 -25.28 -20.41 37.05
CA ASP A 227 -25.47 -21.76 37.54
C ASP A 227 -25.32 -21.85 39.06
N ASN A 228 -24.35 -21.12 39.64
CA ASN A 228 -24.10 -21.09 41.09
C ASN A 228 -25.12 -20.24 41.90
N THR A 229 -25.93 -19.43 41.24
CA THR A 229 -26.98 -18.60 41.88
C THR A 229 -28.36 -19.19 41.77
N SER A 230 -28.51 -20.35 41.10
CA SER A 230 -29.79 -21.03 40.84
C SER A 230 -30.04 -22.22 41.79
N GLU A 231 -29.18 -22.45 42.79
CA GLU A 231 -29.36 -23.35 43.95
C GLU A 231 -29.81 -22.55 45.20
#